data_600775bcbfed52aa40c33fa95dce3cca
#
_entry.id   600775bcbfed52aa40c33fa95dce3cca
#
_cell.length_a   1.000
_cell.length_b   1.000
_cell.length_c   1.000
_cell.angle_alpha   90.00
_cell.angle_beta   90.00
_cell.angle_gamma   90.00
#
_symmetry.space_group_name_H-M   'P 1'
#
loop_
_entity.id
_entity.type
_entity.pdbx_description
1 polymer ?
#
loop_
_entity_poly.entity_id
_entity_poly.type
_entity_poly.pdbx_seq_one_letter_code
_entity_poly.pdbx_strand_id
1 'polypeptide(L)'
;MKVEVVTIGDELLLGFTIDTNAAHLARELAAVGVEIARRTSVGDSADDIASAVRDALDRSDGVITTGGLGPTSDDMTKPAIAALFGREMLRDEEVVRSLRERWSRMGRKGPIPESNFTQAMIPEGAVIIPNGHGSAPGIWLEDDRGRWVAMLPGVPREMRAMLAEGLLPKLSERLRGSDADSVIMSRTIRTTGIAESALADKLGELGKSVDGLSPAFLPSVEGVDMRLTARGVPRAEALPRLEAAVSKLRDVIGQYVYGEGGTDLAEVVLDMCRAEGIRIAVAESCTGGMLGARITAIPGSSDVFLGGVLAYENSTKVELLGVEPGDIETHGAVSEVVAVAMARGVRRRLSADIGISITGIAGPGGGTPEKPVGTVWIALDGRVSGSRGLRLIGDRAEIRQRSAQAALDFVRRELQSG
;
A
#
# COMPACT_ATOMS: atom_id res chain seq x y z
N MET A 1 -16.80 -6.67 -18.83
CA MET A 1 -15.58 -6.69 -19.66
C MET A 1 -14.48 -7.42 -18.92
N LYS A 2 -13.83 -8.38 -19.56
CA LYS A 2 -12.68 -9.11 -19.00
C LYS A 2 -11.40 -8.68 -19.70
N VAL A 3 -10.35 -8.39 -18.93
CA VAL A 3 -9.04 -8.02 -19.45
C VAL A 3 -7.95 -8.90 -18.83
N GLU A 4 -6.81 -9.00 -19.51
CA GLU A 4 -5.60 -9.57 -18.93
C GLU A 4 -4.53 -8.47 -18.79
N VAL A 5 -3.66 -8.61 -17.80
CA VAL A 5 -2.53 -7.70 -17.57
C VAL A 5 -1.23 -8.44 -17.85
N VAL A 6 -0.39 -7.87 -18.69
CA VAL A 6 0.96 -8.37 -19.00
C VAL A 6 1.98 -7.36 -18.47
N THR A 7 2.77 -7.74 -17.48
CA THR A 7 3.87 -6.92 -16.96
C THR A 7 5.18 -7.35 -17.62
N ILE A 8 5.94 -6.37 -18.09
CA ILE A 8 7.12 -6.57 -18.91
C ILE A 8 8.33 -6.00 -18.18
N GLY A 9 9.35 -6.80 -17.99
CA GLY A 9 10.61 -6.42 -17.36
C GLY A 9 11.34 -7.63 -16.75
N ASP A 10 12.58 -7.83 -17.09
CA ASP A 10 13.44 -8.88 -16.53
C ASP A 10 13.59 -8.73 -15.01
N GLU A 11 13.61 -7.50 -14.49
CA GLU A 11 13.70 -7.23 -13.05
C GLU A 11 12.50 -7.77 -12.24
N LEU A 12 11.33 -7.89 -12.88
CA LEU A 12 10.15 -8.50 -12.28
C LEU A 12 10.28 -10.02 -12.21
N LEU A 13 10.75 -10.65 -13.27
CA LEU A 13 10.98 -12.11 -13.32
C LEU A 13 12.09 -12.55 -12.37
N LEU A 14 13.16 -11.75 -12.27
CA LEU A 14 14.30 -12.02 -11.40
C LEU A 14 14.05 -11.64 -9.94
N GLY A 15 12.91 -10.99 -9.64
CA GLY A 15 12.52 -10.63 -8.28
C GLY A 15 13.27 -9.42 -7.70
N PHE A 16 13.97 -8.65 -8.52
CA PHE A 16 14.62 -7.41 -8.09
C PHE A 16 13.62 -6.29 -7.81
N THR A 17 12.44 -6.36 -8.45
CA THR A 17 11.36 -5.38 -8.28
C THR A 17 10.03 -6.10 -8.02
N ILE A 18 9.26 -5.60 -7.06
CA ILE A 18 7.91 -6.09 -6.79
C ILE A 18 6.93 -5.40 -7.75
N ASP A 19 6.10 -6.19 -8.42
CA ASP A 19 5.05 -5.67 -9.32
C ASP A 19 3.93 -4.96 -8.54
N THR A 20 4.12 -3.68 -8.28
CA THR A 20 3.11 -2.82 -7.68
C THR A 20 2.10 -2.28 -8.71
N ASN A 21 2.47 -2.28 -10.00
CA ASN A 21 1.63 -1.77 -11.08
C ASN A 21 0.42 -2.67 -11.30
N ALA A 22 0.61 -3.98 -11.45
CA ALA A 22 -0.50 -4.90 -11.61
C ALA A 22 -1.47 -4.90 -10.41
N ALA A 23 -0.95 -4.71 -9.18
CA ALA A 23 -1.79 -4.58 -8.01
C ALA A 23 -2.63 -3.29 -8.02
N HIS A 24 -2.07 -2.17 -8.51
CA HIS A 24 -2.80 -0.90 -8.67
C HIS A 24 -3.85 -1.00 -9.78
N LEU A 25 -3.46 -1.50 -10.96
CA LEU A 25 -4.38 -1.75 -12.09
C LEU A 25 -5.59 -2.57 -11.63
N ALA A 26 -5.37 -3.64 -10.85
CA ALA A 26 -6.46 -4.51 -10.39
C ALA A 26 -7.49 -3.77 -9.53
N ARG A 27 -7.06 -2.86 -8.68
CA ARG A 27 -7.97 -2.07 -7.83
C ARG A 27 -8.78 -1.06 -8.63
N GLU A 28 -8.10 -0.29 -9.48
CA GLU A 28 -8.74 0.79 -10.24
C GLU A 28 -9.69 0.25 -11.31
N LEU A 29 -9.30 -0.82 -12.02
CA LEU A 29 -10.14 -1.47 -13.03
C LEU A 29 -11.38 -2.10 -12.40
N ALA A 30 -11.26 -2.76 -11.26
CA ALA A 30 -12.41 -3.31 -10.54
C ALA A 30 -13.42 -2.22 -10.15
N ALA A 31 -12.95 -1.03 -9.76
CA ALA A 31 -13.81 0.10 -9.39
C ALA A 31 -14.72 0.59 -10.53
N VAL A 32 -14.30 0.38 -11.79
CA VAL A 32 -15.08 0.71 -12.98
C VAL A 32 -15.75 -0.50 -13.64
N GLY A 33 -15.76 -1.67 -12.98
CA GLY A 33 -16.44 -2.87 -13.47
C GLY A 33 -15.64 -3.69 -14.50
N VAL A 34 -14.35 -3.45 -14.62
CA VAL A 34 -13.45 -4.24 -15.46
C VAL A 34 -12.78 -5.34 -14.63
N GLU A 35 -12.99 -6.59 -15.04
CA GLU A 35 -12.42 -7.77 -14.37
C GLU A 35 -11.06 -8.12 -14.96
N ILE A 36 -10.02 -8.21 -14.12
CA ILE A 36 -8.76 -8.83 -14.52
C ILE A 36 -8.89 -10.34 -14.39
N ALA A 37 -8.92 -11.04 -15.51
CA ALA A 37 -9.03 -12.49 -15.57
C ALA A 37 -7.69 -13.18 -15.23
N ARG A 38 -6.57 -12.60 -15.66
CA ARG A 38 -5.23 -13.14 -15.44
C ARG A 38 -4.17 -12.04 -15.42
N ARG A 39 -3.07 -12.31 -14.75
CA ARG A 39 -1.84 -11.52 -14.80
C ARG A 39 -0.68 -12.41 -15.20
N THR A 40 0.14 -11.92 -16.12
CA THR A 40 1.32 -12.63 -16.64
C THR A 40 2.51 -11.68 -16.58
N SER A 41 3.66 -12.14 -16.13
CA SER A 41 4.92 -11.39 -16.20
C SER A 41 5.82 -12.05 -17.25
N VAL A 42 6.44 -11.25 -18.09
CA VAL A 42 7.39 -11.69 -19.12
C VAL A 42 8.63 -10.80 -19.11
N GLY A 43 9.73 -11.31 -19.65
CA GLY A 43 10.96 -10.54 -19.87
C GLY A 43 10.84 -9.56 -21.04
N ASP A 44 11.94 -8.86 -21.33
CA ASP A 44 12.02 -7.82 -22.36
C ASP A 44 12.21 -8.37 -23.79
N SER A 45 12.02 -9.67 -23.99
CA SER A 45 12.08 -10.34 -25.29
C SER A 45 10.85 -10.03 -26.14
N ALA A 46 11.04 -9.59 -27.39
CA ALA A 46 9.94 -9.30 -28.31
C ALA A 46 9.03 -10.52 -28.56
N ASP A 47 9.61 -11.71 -28.65
CA ASP A 47 8.87 -12.97 -28.89
C ASP A 47 8.01 -13.33 -27.69
N ASP A 48 8.53 -13.21 -26.45
CA ASP A 48 7.80 -13.49 -25.22
C ASP A 48 6.66 -12.49 -25.01
N ILE A 49 6.92 -11.21 -25.26
CA ILE A 49 5.90 -10.16 -25.22
C ILE A 49 4.77 -10.44 -26.22
N ALA A 50 5.13 -10.72 -27.49
CA ALA A 50 4.16 -11.00 -28.53
C ALA A 50 3.34 -12.26 -28.26
N SER A 51 3.98 -13.31 -27.74
CA SER A 51 3.31 -14.57 -27.36
C SER A 51 2.33 -14.34 -26.21
N ALA A 52 2.77 -13.68 -25.13
CA ALA A 52 1.92 -13.42 -23.96
C ALA A 52 0.70 -12.55 -24.31
N VAL A 53 0.90 -11.50 -25.14
CA VAL A 53 -0.18 -10.62 -25.57
C VAL A 53 -1.16 -11.34 -26.48
N ARG A 54 -0.67 -12.17 -27.43
CA ARG A 54 -1.53 -12.98 -28.30
C ARG A 54 -2.40 -13.93 -27.50
N ASP A 55 -1.79 -14.69 -26.60
CA ASP A 55 -2.50 -15.64 -25.74
C ASP A 55 -3.53 -14.96 -24.86
N ALA A 56 -3.23 -13.76 -24.37
CA ALA A 56 -4.13 -12.97 -23.57
C ALA A 56 -5.32 -12.44 -24.42
N LEU A 57 -5.07 -11.97 -25.63
CA LEU A 57 -6.13 -11.52 -26.57
C LEU A 57 -7.06 -12.64 -27.03
N ASP A 58 -6.59 -13.88 -27.03
CA ASP A 58 -7.43 -15.03 -27.38
C ASP A 58 -8.41 -15.42 -26.27
N ARG A 59 -8.18 -14.93 -25.03
CA ARG A 59 -8.99 -15.27 -23.84
C ARG A 59 -9.77 -14.09 -23.27
N SER A 60 -9.44 -12.86 -23.64
CA SER A 60 -10.01 -11.66 -23.05
C SER A 60 -10.42 -10.62 -24.08
N ASP A 61 -11.24 -9.66 -23.65
CA ASP A 61 -11.71 -8.57 -24.51
C ASP A 61 -10.59 -7.56 -24.84
N GLY A 62 -9.55 -7.51 -23.99
CA GLY A 62 -8.41 -6.63 -24.16
C GLY A 62 -7.27 -6.92 -23.20
N VAL A 63 -6.10 -6.35 -23.52
CA VAL A 63 -4.87 -6.53 -22.75
C VAL A 63 -4.33 -5.18 -22.32
N ILE A 64 -3.87 -5.11 -21.08
CA ILE A 64 -3.14 -3.94 -20.59
C ILE A 64 -1.71 -4.39 -20.33
N THR A 65 -0.74 -3.77 -21.00
CA THR A 65 0.68 -4.01 -20.71
C THR A 65 1.27 -2.88 -19.89
N THR A 66 2.27 -3.17 -19.07
CA THR A 66 3.06 -2.18 -18.33
C THR A 66 4.53 -2.55 -18.38
N GLY A 67 5.37 -1.62 -18.84
CA GLY A 67 6.81 -1.80 -19.06
C GLY A 67 7.23 -1.76 -20.51
N GLY A 68 8.53 -1.64 -20.77
CA GLY A 68 9.15 -1.69 -22.09
C GLY A 68 8.78 -0.57 -23.06
N LEU A 69 8.46 0.67 -22.55
CA LEU A 69 8.15 1.85 -23.37
C LEU A 69 9.23 2.95 -23.34
N GLY A 70 10.35 2.69 -22.70
CA GLY A 70 11.45 3.63 -22.57
C GLY A 70 12.23 3.83 -23.87
N PRO A 71 13.39 4.53 -23.79
CA PRO A 71 14.22 4.85 -24.95
C PRO A 71 15.37 3.85 -25.18
N THR A 72 15.44 2.76 -24.42
CA THR A 72 16.56 1.83 -24.46
C THR A 72 16.29 0.65 -25.42
N SER A 73 17.30 -0.12 -25.73
CA SER A 73 17.20 -1.22 -26.73
C SER A 73 16.40 -2.41 -26.25
N ASP A 74 16.21 -2.55 -24.94
CA ASP A 74 15.39 -3.52 -24.25
C ASP A 74 13.89 -3.12 -24.18
N ASP A 75 13.56 -1.88 -24.53
CA ASP A 75 12.17 -1.40 -24.58
C ASP A 75 11.44 -1.91 -25.85
N MET A 76 11.10 -3.19 -25.85
CA MET A 76 10.58 -3.92 -27.03
C MET A 76 9.06 -3.99 -27.10
N THR A 77 8.32 -3.43 -26.13
CA THR A 77 6.84 -3.57 -26.06
C THR A 77 6.13 -3.02 -27.29
N LYS A 78 6.44 -1.80 -27.71
CA LYS A 78 5.79 -1.19 -28.89
C LYS A 78 6.03 -1.94 -30.20
N PRO A 79 7.30 -2.23 -30.57
CA PRO A 79 7.55 -2.93 -31.81
C PRO A 79 7.01 -4.37 -31.81
N ALA A 80 7.07 -5.09 -30.68
CA ALA A 80 6.53 -6.44 -30.58
C ALA A 80 4.99 -6.46 -30.79
N ILE A 81 4.28 -5.54 -30.17
CA ILE A 81 2.82 -5.46 -30.29
C ILE A 81 2.42 -4.90 -31.67
N ALA A 82 3.15 -3.92 -32.22
CA ALA A 82 2.90 -3.43 -33.57
C ALA A 82 3.02 -4.56 -34.60
N ALA A 83 4.09 -5.37 -34.53
CA ALA A 83 4.27 -6.54 -35.40
C ALA A 83 3.15 -7.58 -35.22
N LEU A 84 2.69 -7.84 -33.99
CA LEU A 84 1.58 -8.75 -33.71
C LEU A 84 0.28 -8.28 -34.37
N PHE A 85 0.04 -6.96 -34.45
CA PHE A 85 -1.13 -6.36 -35.09
C PHE A 85 -0.92 -6.06 -36.59
N GLY A 86 0.24 -6.39 -37.15
CA GLY A 86 0.58 -6.10 -38.56
C GLY A 86 0.64 -4.62 -38.85
N ARG A 87 1.06 -3.77 -37.90
CA ARG A 87 1.15 -2.33 -38.00
C ARG A 87 2.60 -1.86 -38.14
N GLU A 88 2.83 -0.88 -39.00
CA GLU A 88 4.12 -0.21 -39.11
C GLU A 88 4.38 0.76 -37.95
N MET A 89 5.64 0.95 -37.60
CA MET A 89 6.06 1.95 -36.62
C MET A 89 6.31 3.27 -37.31
N LEU A 90 5.48 4.26 -37.05
CA LEU A 90 5.55 5.59 -37.66
C LEU A 90 6.06 6.62 -36.64
N ARG A 91 6.86 7.57 -37.09
CA ARG A 91 7.32 8.67 -36.24
C ARG A 91 6.22 9.72 -36.08
N ASP A 92 5.84 9.97 -34.83
CA ASP A 92 4.84 10.98 -34.48
C ASP A 92 5.52 12.30 -34.10
N GLU A 93 5.26 13.35 -34.88
CA GLU A 93 5.89 14.66 -34.72
C GLU A 93 5.32 15.46 -33.51
N GLU A 94 4.12 15.15 -33.03
CA GLU A 94 3.60 15.75 -31.78
C GLU A 94 4.32 15.19 -30.56
N VAL A 95 4.58 13.89 -30.54
CA VAL A 95 5.40 13.26 -29.50
C VAL A 95 6.82 13.81 -29.53
N VAL A 96 7.41 13.98 -30.73
CA VAL A 96 8.74 14.62 -30.88
C VAL A 96 8.75 16.03 -30.29
N ARG A 97 7.70 16.84 -30.58
CA ARG A 97 7.56 18.19 -30.02
C ARG A 97 7.47 18.16 -28.49
N SER A 98 6.63 17.28 -27.94
CA SER A 98 6.47 17.10 -26.49
C SER A 98 7.78 16.71 -25.81
N LEU A 99 8.56 15.79 -26.40
CA LEU A 99 9.89 15.41 -25.91
C LEU A 99 10.85 16.60 -25.85
N ARG A 100 10.87 17.43 -26.91
CA ARG A 100 11.73 18.64 -26.98
C ARG A 100 11.34 19.68 -25.92
N GLU A 101 10.06 19.94 -25.76
CA GLU A 101 9.55 20.87 -24.75
C GLU A 101 9.87 20.40 -23.33
N ARG A 102 9.68 19.10 -23.06
CA ARG A 102 10.00 18.51 -21.77
C ARG A 102 11.50 18.60 -21.48
N TRP A 103 12.34 18.27 -22.45
CA TRP A 103 13.80 18.38 -22.33
C TRP A 103 14.24 19.80 -21.97
N SER A 104 13.68 20.78 -22.65
CA SER A 104 13.93 22.20 -22.37
C SER A 104 13.49 22.60 -20.95
N ARG A 105 12.29 22.18 -20.53
CA ARG A 105 11.77 22.48 -19.18
C ARG A 105 12.60 21.87 -18.05
N MET A 106 13.28 20.77 -18.30
CA MET A 106 14.18 20.14 -17.31
C MET A 106 15.52 20.89 -17.16
N GLY A 107 15.75 21.98 -17.87
CA GLY A 107 17.01 22.73 -17.82
C GLY A 107 18.23 21.96 -18.34
N ARG A 108 18.03 20.86 -19.05
CA ARG A 108 19.11 20.04 -19.60
C ARG A 108 19.80 20.78 -20.73
N LYS A 109 21.13 20.93 -20.62
CA LYS A 109 21.96 21.56 -21.65
C LYS A 109 22.35 20.52 -22.73
N GLY A 110 22.23 20.88 -24.00
CA GLY A 110 22.60 20.04 -25.13
C GLY A 110 21.41 19.39 -25.85
N PRO A 111 21.67 18.72 -27.00
CA PRO A 111 20.65 18.06 -27.80
C PRO A 111 20.05 16.86 -27.04
N ILE A 112 18.82 16.52 -27.39
CA ILE A 112 18.18 15.28 -26.92
C ILE A 112 18.96 14.11 -27.54
N PRO A 113 19.33 13.09 -26.75
CA PRO A 113 19.91 11.86 -27.29
C PRO A 113 18.97 11.22 -28.34
N GLU A 114 19.54 10.72 -29.44
CA GLU A 114 18.77 10.14 -30.54
C GLU A 114 17.88 8.96 -30.07
N SER A 115 18.36 8.19 -29.10
CA SER A 115 17.59 7.09 -28.49
C SER A 115 16.24 7.53 -27.90
N ASN A 116 16.13 8.78 -27.42
CA ASN A 116 14.86 9.26 -26.87
C ASN A 116 13.76 9.37 -27.93
N PHE A 117 14.12 9.50 -29.22
CA PHE A 117 13.14 9.57 -30.30
C PHE A 117 12.52 8.22 -30.65
N THR A 118 13.05 7.09 -30.14
CA THR A 118 12.37 5.80 -30.21
C THR A 118 11.01 5.85 -29.49
N GLN A 119 10.87 6.72 -28.48
CA GLN A 119 9.59 6.93 -27.80
C GLN A 119 8.55 7.59 -28.69
N ALA A 120 8.96 8.32 -29.72
CA ALA A 120 8.07 8.92 -30.72
C ALA A 120 7.71 7.97 -31.89
N MET A 121 8.22 6.74 -31.88
CA MET A 121 7.78 5.71 -32.83
C MET A 121 6.49 5.10 -32.30
N ILE A 122 5.40 5.30 -33.03
CA ILE A 122 4.03 4.93 -32.67
C ILE A 122 3.48 3.94 -33.69
N PRO A 123 2.82 2.84 -33.29
CA PRO A 123 2.17 1.94 -34.23
C PRO A 123 1.12 2.66 -35.07
N GLU A 124 1.06 2.36 -36.35
CA GLU A 124 0.06 2.93 -37.27
C GLU A 124 -1.37 2.67 -36.79
N GLY A 125 -2.22 3.71 -36.78
CA GLY A 125 -3.61 3.63 -36.32
C GLY A 125 -3.79 3.60 -34.79
N ALA A 126 -2.72 3.73 -34.04
CA ALA A 126 -2.79 3.77 -32.58
C ALA A 126 -3.28 5.15 -32.07
N VAL A 127 -3.96 5.13 -30.92
CA VAL A 127 -4.36 6.33 -30.18
C VAL A 127 -3.38 6.54 -29.03
N ILE A 128 -2.83 7.75 -28.94
CA ILE A 128 -1.88 8.14 -27.90
C ILE A 128 -2.64 8.40 -26.60
N ILE A 129 -2.16 7.81 -25.49
CA ILE A 129 -2.56 8.16 -24.13
C ILE A 129 -1.50 9.12 -23.59
N PRO A 130 -1.85 10.39 -23.32
CA PRO A 130 -0.88 11.40 -22.91
C PRO A 130 -0.18 11.06 -21.60
N ASN A 131 1.12 11.37 -21.49
CA ASN A 131 1.92 11.22 -20.28
C ASN A 131 2.37 12.58 -19.76
N GLY A 132 1.63 13.15 -18.81
CA GLY A 132 2.00 14.41 -18.14
C GLY A 132 3.22 14.29 -17.18
N HIS A 133 3.59 13.09 -16.78
CA HIS A 133 4.59 12.83 -15.73
C HIS A 133 5.88 12.22 -16.26
N GLY A 134 5.91 11.70 -17.48
CA GLY A 134 7.04 11.05 -18.12
C GLY A 134 7.23 11.45 -19.58
N SER A 135 8.15 10.78 -20.25
CA SER A 135 8.48 11.03 -21.67
C SER A 135 7.86 10.01 -22.61
N ALA A 136 7.63 8.78 -22.15
CA ALA A 136 7.04 7.73 -22.97
C ALA A 136 5.50 7.90 -23.02
N PRO A 137 4.88 8.10 -24.19
CA PRO A 137 3.44 8.10 -24.30
C PRO A 137 2.89 6.70 -24.08
N GLY A 138 1.69 6.59 -23.52
CA GLY A 138 0.93 5.35 -23.57
C GLY A 138 0.24 5.21 -24.92
N ILE A 139 -0.13 4.00 -25.24
CA ILE A 139 -0.65 3.65 -26.56
C ILE A 139 -1.86 2.75 -26.42
N TRP A 140 -2.92 3.10 -27.10
CA TRP A 140 -4.07 2.24 -27.32
C TRP A 140 -4.07 1.79 -28.78
N LEU A 141 -4.02 0.48 -29.02
CA LEU A 141 -4.08 -0.12 -30.34
C LEU A 141 -5.24 -1.12 -30.39
N GLU A 142 -6.01 -1.10 -31.48
CA GLU A 142 -7.18 -1.97 -31.65
C GLU A 142 -7.10 -2.68 -33.00
N ASP A 143 -7.53 -3.94 -33.06
CA ASP A 143 -7.63 -4.71 -34.28
C ASP A 143 -9.03 -4.60 -34.90
N ASP A 144 -9.16 -5.11 -36.14
CA ASP A 144 -10.41 -5.06 -36.88
C ASP A 144 -11.55 -5.89 -36.27
N ARG A 145 -11.26 -6.69 -35.24
CA ARG A 145 -12.23 -7.49 -34.46
C ARG A 145 -12.66 -6.78 -33.17
N GLY A 146 -12.14 -5.58 -32.93
CA GLY A 146 -12.40 -4.81 -31.72
C GLY A 146 -11.64 -5.29 -30.47
N ARG A 147 -10.65 -6.18 -30.60
CA ARG A 147 -9.73 -6.53 -29.54
C ARG A 147 -8.66 -5.45 -29.42
N TRP A 148 -8.25 -5.14 -28.20
CA TRP A 148 -7.39 -3.99 -27.97
C TRP A 148 -6.26 -4.27 -27.01
N VAL A 149 -5.17 -3.52 -27.16
CA VAL A 149 -4.05 -3.48 -26.23
C VAL A 149 -3.82 -2.04 -25.78
N ALA A 150 -3.76 -1.82 -24.47
CA ALA A 150 -3.31 -0.57 -23.88
C ALA A 150 -1.89 -0.76 -23.32
N MET A 151 -0.92 -0.04 -23.85
CA MET A 151 0.47 -0.08 -23.43
C MET A 151 0.76 1.09 -22.50
N LEU A 152 1.15 0.83 -21.27
CA LEU A 152 1.47 1.82 -20.24
C LEU A 152 2.94 1.68 -19.79
N PRO A 153 3.60 2.75 -19.32
CA PRO A 153 4.97 2.70 -18.86
C PRO A 153 5.11 1.89 -17.57
N GLY A 154 6.34 1.36 -17.33
CA GLY A 154 6.67 0.63 -16.12
C GLY A 154 6.78 1.52 -14.86
N VAL A 155 7.12 2.81 -15.01
CA VAL A 155 7.28 3.75 -13.89
C VAL A 155 5.92 3.96 -13.19
N PRO A 156 5.79 3.60 -11.89
CA PRO A 156 4.49 3.56 -11.23
C PRO A 156 3.74 4.89 -11.23
N ARG A 157 4.44 6.01 -11.03
CA ARG A 157 3.84 7.35 -11.03
C ARG A 157 3.22 7.69 -12.40
N GLU A 158 3.92 7.37 -13.48
CA GLU A 158 3.47 7.61 -14.85
C GLU A 158 2.27 6.74 -15.18
N MET A 159 2.39 5.44 -14.95
CA MET A 159 1.34 4.46 -15.18
C MET A 159 0.04 4.82 -14.46
N ARG A 160 0.11 5.21 -13.17
CA ARG A 160 -1.07 5.58 -12.36
C ARG A 160 -1.80 6.80 -12.92
N ALA A 161 -1.06 7.85 -13.28
CA ALA A 161 -1.65 9.05 -13.86
C ALA A 161 -2.32 8.75 -15.20
N MET A 162 -1.64 8.02 -16.09
CA MET A 162 -2.17 7.64 -17.40
C MET A 162 -3.37 6.69 -17.31
N LEU A 163 -3.37 5.81 -16.31
CA LEU A 163 -4.54 4.97 -16.01
C LEU A 163 -5.74 5.86 -15.65
N ALA A 164 -5.56 6.75 -14.66
CA ALA A 164 -6.66 7.57 -14.14
C ALA A 164 -7.19 8.59 -15.15
N GLU A 165 -6.29 9.28 -15.88
CA GLU A 165 -6.63 10.41 -16.75
C GLU A 165 -6.96 9.96 -18.18
N GLY A 166 -6.44 8.82 -18.64
CA GLY A 166 -6.56 8.36 -20.03
C GLY A 166 -7.31 7.03 -20.18
N LEU A 167 -6.84 5.97 -19.54
CA LEU A 167 -7.36 4.63 -19.79
C LEU A 167 -8.72 4.38 -19.14
N LEU A 168 -8.92 4.74 -17.87
CA LEU A 168 -10.20 4.51 -17.17
C LEU A 168 -11.38 5.25 -17.81
N PRO A 169 -11.27 6.54 -18.23
CA PRO A 169 -12.34 7.20 -18.96
C PRO A 169 -12.71 6.48 -20.26
N LYS A 170 -11.71 6.03 -21.04
CA LYS A 170 -11.91 5.29 -22.30
C LYS A 170 -12.59 3.94 -22.06
N LEU A 171 -12.21 3.20 -21.03
CA LEU A 171 -12.86 1.95 -20.66
C LEU A 171 -14.29 2.16 -20.15
N SER A 172 -14.53 3.21 -19.38
CA SER A 172 -15.85 3.57 -18.89
C SER A 172 -16.80 3.93 -20.04
N GLU A 173 -16.29 4.62 -21.06
CA GLU A 173 -17.06 4.92 -22.28
C GLU A 173 -17.41 3.65 -23.06
N ARG A 174 -16.44 2.73 -23.22
CA ARG A 174 -16.64 1.43 -23.91
C ARG A 174 -17.63 0.52 -23.18
N LEU A 175 -17.74 0.66 -21.87
CA LEU A 175 -18.72 -0.06 -21.06
C LEU A 175 -20.14 0.52 -21.14
N ARG A 176 -20.32 1.78 -21.55
CA ARG A 176 -21.64 2.40 -21.73
C ARG A 176 -22.38 1.76 -22.89
N GLY A 177 -23.15 0.73 -22.63
CA GLY A 177 -23.96 0.05 -23.67
C GLY A 177 -23.93 -1.47 -23.62
N SER A 178 -23.04 -2.04 -22.80
CA SER A 178 -23.15 -3.43 -22.37
C SER A 178 -23.91 -3.47 -21.03
N ASP A 179 -24.21 -4.65 -20.45
CA ASP A 179 -24.82 -4.80 -19.10
C ASP A 179 -24.03 -4.08 -17.99
N ALA A 180 -23.83 -2.78 -18.17
CA ALA A 180 -22.84 -1.90 -17.54
C ALA A 180 -23.18 -1.52 -16.09
N ASP A 181 -24.24 -2.06 -15.52
CA ASP A 181 -24.57 -1.86 -14.11
C ASP A 181 -23.85 -2.84 -13.17
N SER A 182 -23.26 -3.90 -13.73
CA SER A 182 -22.57 -4.92 -12.96
C SER A 182 -21.18 -4.45 -12.54
N VAL A 183 -20.93 -4.36 -11.23
CA VAL A 183 -19.65 -3.91 -10.65
C VAL A 183 -18.94 -5.01 -9.89
N ILE A 184 -17.63 -4.82 -9.68
CA ILE A 184 -16.85 -5.51 -8.66
C ILE A 184 -16.52 -4.49 -7.58
N MET A 185 -17.19 -4.57 -6.45
CA MET A 185 -16.97 -3.67 -5.32
C MET A 185 -16.48 -4.42 -4.11
N SER A 186 -15.53 -3.85 -3.40
CA SER A 186 -15.00 -4.43 -2.16
C SER A 186 -15.03 -3.42 -1.03
N ARG A 187 -15.23 -3.94 0.19
CA ARG A 187 -14.95 -3.24 1.44
C ARG A 187 -13.92 -4.03 2.23
N THR A 188 -12.92 -3.36 2.75
CA THR A 188 -11.90 -3.96 3.61
C THR A 188 -12.05 -3.38 5.00
N ILE A 189 -12.29 -4.23 5.98
CA ILE A 189 -12.31 -3.90 7.41
C ILE A 189 -10.88 -4.10 7.93
N ARG A 190 -10.29 -3.07 8.53
CA ARG A 190 -8.96 -3.12 9.12
C ARG A 190 -9.07 -3.54 10.59
N THR A 191 -8.40 -4.63 10.98
CA THR A 191 -8.39 -5.08 12.38
C THR A 191 -6.98 -5.22 12.93
N THR A 192 -6.83 -5.09 14.24
CA THR A 192 -5.56 -5.29 14.95
C THR A 192 -5.79 -5.87 16.34
N GLY A 193 -4.72 -6.44 16.94
CA GLY A 193 -4.76 -6.98 18.30
C GLY A 193 -5.53 -8.29 18.45
N ILE A 194 -5.74 -9.03 17.36
CA ILE A 194 -6.35 -10.37 17.35
C ILE A 194 -5.67 -11.25 16.30
N ALA A 195 -5.48 -12.52 16.62
CA ALA A 195 -4.97 -13.52 15.68
C ALA A 195 -6.07 -13.97 14.72
N GLU A 196 -5.70 -14.42 13.51
CA GLU A 196 -6.63 -14.85 12.46
C GLU A 196 -7.59 -15.95 12.94
N SER A 197 -7.06 -16.99 13.60
CA SER A 197 -7.88 -18.08 14.13
C SER A 197 -8.90 -17.60 15.15
N ALA A 198 -8.47 -16.74 16.10
CA ALA A 198 -9.36 -16.18 17.11
C ALA A 198 -10.40 -15.22 16.50
N LEU A 199 -10.06 -14.52 15.41
CA LEU A 199 -10.99 -13.69 14.66
C LEU A 199 -12.03 -14.55 13.95
N ALA A 200 -11.61 -15.64 13.29
CA ALA A 200 -12.50 -16.60 12.64
C ALA A 200 -13.45 -17.28 13.65
N ASP A 201 -12.93 -17.71 14.80
CA ASP A 201 -13.72 -18.33 15.86
C ASP A 201 -14.81 -17.37 16.40
N LYS A 202 -14.45 -16.09 16.62
CA LYS A 202 -15.42 -15.08 17.07
C LYS A 202 -16.54 -14.82 16.06
N LEU A 203 -16.22 -14.83 14.79
CA LEU A 203 -17.19 -14.60 13.72
C LEU A 203 -18.08 -15.83 13.46
N GLY A 204 -17.57 -17.04 13.72
CA GLY A 204 -18.31 -18.27 13.47
C GLY A 204 -18.84 -18.35 12.03
N GLU A 205 -20.16 -18.49 11.86
CA GLU A 205 -20.78 -18.58 10.53
C GLU A 205 -20.67 -17.27 9.72
N LEU A 206 -20.61 -16.10 10.37
CA LEU A 206 -20.38 -14.83 9.67
C LEU A 206 -19.00 -14.78 9.02
N GLY A 207 -18.01 -15.48 9.56
CA GLY A 207 -16.68 -15.60 8.97
C GLY A 207 -16.65 -16.45 7.69
N LYS A 208 -17.65 -17.29 7.47
CA LYS A 208 -17.81 -18.09 6.25
C LYS A 208 -18.63 -17.33 5.19
N SER A 209 -19.74 -16.72 5.62
CA SER A 209 -20.63 -15.95 4.75
C SER A 209 -21.45 -14.93 5.54
N VAL A 210 -21.53 -13.72 5.04
CA VAL A 210 -22.40 -12.65 5.55
C VAL A 210 -23.16 -12.03 4.39
N ASP A 211 -24.49 -12.09 4.44
CA ASP A 211 -25.39 -11.65 3.34
C ASP A 211 -25.01 -12.22 1.96
N GLY A 212 -24.54 -13.48 1.93
CA GLY A 212 -24.09 -14.15 0.71
C GLY A 212 -22.75 -13.64 0.17
N LEU A 213 -21.99 -12.83 0.96
CA LEU A 213 -20.63 -12.45 0.67
C LEU A 213 -19.66 -13.25 1.55
N SER A 214 -18.63 -13.82 0.95
CA SER A 214 -17.61 -14.58 1.69
C SER A 214 -16.47 -13.64 2.08
N PRO A 215 -16.21 -13.44 3.40
CA PRO A 215 -15.05 -12.66 3.86
C PRO A 215 -13.75 -13.34 3.49
N ALA A 216 -12.81 -12.59 2.93
CA ALA A 216 -11.43 -13.02 2.76
C ALA A 216 -10.59 -12.45 3.90
N PHE A 217 -9.90 -13.32 4.65
CA PHE A 217 -8.95 -12.93 5.69
C PHE A 217 -7.59 -12.65 5.06
N LEU A 218 -7.02 -11.51 5.39
CA LEU A 218 -5.78 -10.99 4.82
C LEU A 218 -4.80 -10.67 5.95
N PRO A 219 -4.07 -11.68 6.46
CA PRO A 219 -3.12 -11.47 7.54
C PRO A 219 -1.92 -10.62 7.09
N SER A 220 -1.47 -9.76 7.99
CA SER A 220 -0.29 -8.91 7.83
C SER A 220 0.43 -8.71 9.17
N VAL A 221 1.53 -7.98 9.16
CA VAL A 221 2.23 -7.59 10.39
C VAL A 221 1.43 -6.59 11.24
N GLU A 222 0.48 -5.89 10.65
CA GLU A 222 -0.36 -4.89 11.34
C GLU A 222 -1.62 -5.51 11.96
N GLY A 223 -2.04 -6.68 11.46
CA GLY A 223 -3.25 -7.36 11.92
C GLY A 223 -3.85 -8.25 10.85
N VAL A 224 -5.14 -8.49 10.91
CA VAL A 224 -5.87 -9.33 9.95
C VAL A 224 -6.97 -8.50 9.32
N ASP A 225 -6.75 -8.03 8.11
CA ASP A 225 -7.79 -7.33 7.38
C ASP A 225 -8.83 -8.33 6.85
N MET A 226 -10.08 -7.90 6.79
CA MET A 226 -11.15 -8.69 6.19
C MET A 226 -11.71 -7.97 4.98
N ARG A 227 -11.74 -8.66 3.84
CA ARG A 227 -12.30 -8.12 2.60
C ARG A 227 -13.58 -8.81 2.21
N LEU A 228 -14.63 -8.04 2.03
CA LEU A 228 -15.88 -8.45 1.40
C LEU A 228 -15.88 -7.95 -0.05
N THR A 229 -16.30 -8.82 -0.98
CA THR A 229 -16.36 -8.44 -2.41
C THR A 229 -17.72 -8.85 -2.99
N ALA A 230 -18.46 -7.87 -3.48
CA ALA A 230 -19.66 -8.08 -4.31
C ALA A 230 -19.23 -8.10 -5.79
N ARG A 231 -19.64 -9.12 -6.53
CA ARG A 231 -19.30 -9.30 -7.95
C ARG A 231 -20.56 -9.57 -8.77
N GLY A 232 -20.60 -9.00 -9.97
CA GLY A 232 -21.64 -9.30 -10.93
C GLY A 232 -23.04 -8.80 -10.56
N VAL A 233 -23.12 -7.78 -9.70
CA VAL A 233 -24.37 -7.14 -9.28
C VAL A 233 -24.36 -5.65 -9.59
N PRO A 234 -25.53 -5.02 -9.80
CA PRO A 234 -25.60 -3.57 -10.01
C PRO A 234 -24.99 -2.79 -8.83
N ARG A 235 -24.38 -1.65 -9.13
CA ARG A 235 -23.78 -0.77 -8.11
C ARG A 235 -24.80 -0.38 -7.03
N ALA A 236 -26.05 -0.12 -7.41
CA ALA A 236 -27.13 0.24 -6.50
C ALA A 236 -27.46 -0.87 -5.49
N GLU A 237 -27.20 -2.14 -5.82
CA GLU A 237 -27.37 -3.30 -4.95
C GLU A 237 -26.08 -3.62 -4.18
N ALA A 238 -24.91 -3.54 -4.84
CA ALA A 238 -23.62 -3.89 -4.27
C ALA A 238 -23.28 -3.08 -3.02
N LEU A 239 -23.50 -1.76 -3.06
CA LEU A 239 -23.10 -0.86 -1.99
C LEU A 239 -23.90 -1.09 -0.70
N PRO A 240 -25.23 -1.07 -0.69
CA PRO A 240 -26.02 -1.36 0.53
C PRO A 240 -25.73 -2.74 1.11
N ARG A 241 -25.54 -3.75 0.25
CA ARG A 241 -25.21 -5.12 0.67
C ARG A 241 -23.86 -5.20 1.39
N LEU A 242 -22.82 -4.52 0.85
CA LEU A 242 -21.52 -4.45 1.48
C LEU A 242 -21.58 -3.69 2.82
N GLU A 243 -22.30 -2.58 2.89
CA GLU A 243 -22.47 -1.78 4.12
C GLU A 243 -23.18 -2.58 5.21
N ALA A 244 -24.26 -3.28 4.88
CA ALA A 244 -24.98 -4.14 5.82
C ALA A 244 -24.08 -5.28 6.34
N ALA A 245 -23.31 -5.91 5.46
CA ALA A 245 -22.38 -6.97 5.83
C ALA A 245 -21.26 -6.45 6.75
N VAL A 246 -20.68 -5.29 6.44
CA VAL A 246 -19.67 -4.62 7.29
C VAL A 246 -20.23 -4.32 8.66
N SER A 247 -21.46 -3.79 8.76
CA SER A 247 -22.11 -3.50 10.04
C SER A 247 -22.25 -4.76 10.90
N LYS A 248 -22.76 -5.87 10.34
CA LYS A 248 -22.89 -7.14 11.06
C LYS A 248 -21.55 -7.68 11.59
N LEU A 249 -20.50 -7.55 10.80
CA LEU A 249 -19.17 -7.95 11.25
C LEU A 249 -18.67 -7.04 12.39
N ARG A 250 -18.86 -5.72 12.29
CA ARG A 250 -18.51 -4.77 13.33
C ARG A 250 -19.22 -5.02 14.66
N ASP A 251 -20.48 -5.45 14.64
CA ASP A 251 -21.23 -5.76 15.86
C ASP A 251 -20.57 -6.87 16.67
N VAL A 252 -19.85 -7.80 16.01
CA VAL A 252 -19.17 -8.94 16.68
C VAL A 252 -17.73 -8.61 17.04
N ILE A 253 -17.00 -7.89 16.19
CA ILE A 253 -15.55 -7.70 16.33
C ILE A 253 -15.13 -6.23 16.48
N GLY A 254 -16.06 -5.32 16.71
CA GLY A 254 -15.84 -3.87 16.68
C GLY A 254 -14.66 -3.38 17.51
N GLN A 255 -14.39 -4.00 18.67
CA GLN A 255 -13.24 -3.65 19.52
C GLN A 255 -11.88 -3.82 18.83
N TYR A 256 -11.80 -4.70 17.81
CA TYR A 256 -10.56 -4.95 17.05
C TYR A 256 -10.51 -4.10 15.78
N VAL A 257 -11.62 -3.57 15.33
CA VAL A 257 -11.71 -2.74 14.12
C VAL A 257 -11.16 -1.35 14.40
N TYR A 258 -10.23 -0.90 13.56
CA TYR A 258 -9.72 0.47 13.67
C TYR A 258 -10.03 1.34 12.44
N GLY A 259 -10.40 0.74 11.30
CA GLY A 259 -10.69 1.50 10.09
C GLY A 259 -11.23 0.65 8.96
N GLU A 260 -11.35 1.26 7.80
CA GLU A 260 -11.72 0.63 6.53
C GLU A 260 -10.78 1.03 5.40
N GLY A 261 -10.72 0.20 4.37
CA GLY A 261 -9.96 0.48 3.16
C GLY A 261 -8.46 0.62 3.41
N GLY A 262 -7.93 1.81 3.15
CA GLY A 262 -6.51 2.13 3.30
C GLY A 262 -6.15 2.90 4.57
N THR A 263 -7.10 3.07 5.51
CA THR A 263 -6.88 3.83 6.75
C THR A 263 -5.69 3.29 7.54
N ASP A 264 -4.73 4.14 7.89
CA ASP A 264 -3.64 3.79 8.80
C ASP A 264 -4.06 4.01 10.26
N LEU A 265 -3.60 3.12 11.16
CA LEU A 265 -3.92 3.26 12.59
C LEU A 265 -3.31 4.53 13.19
N ALA A 266 -2.19 5.03 12.65
CA ALA A 266 -1.63 6.32 13.08
C ALA A 266 -2.58 7.47 12.75
N GLU A 267 -3.24 7.46 11.60
CA GLU A 267 -4.27 8.45 11.23
C GLU A 267 -5.41 8.45 12.25
N VAL A 268 -5.93 7.26 12.59
CA VAL A 268 -7.00 7.10 13.57
C VAL A 268 -6.61 7.67 14.94
N VAL A 269 -5.39 7.36 15.41
CA VAL A 269 -4.89 7.88 16.71
C VAL A 269 -4.74 9.39 16.64
N LEU A 270 -4.20 9.95 15.57
CA LEU A 270 -4.06 11.39 15.39
C LEU A 270 -5.43 12.07 15.38
N ASP A 271 -6.43 11.52 14.71
CA ASP A 271 -7.78 12.09 14.65
C ASP A 271 -8.46 12.06 16.04
N MET A 272 -8.32 10.97 16.79
CA MET A 272 -8.81 10.89 18.16
C MET A 272 -8.15 11.93 19.07
N CYS A 273 -6.82 12.04 19.01
CA CYS A 273 -6.08 13.03 19.78
C CYS A 273 -6.47 14.47 19.39
N ARG A 274 -6.66 14.73 18.11
CA ARG A 274 -7.09 16.04 17.59
C ARG A 274 -8.47 16.43 18.08
N ALA A 275 -9.41 15.48 18.09
CA ALA A 275 -10.76 15.70 18.58
C ALA A 275 -10.81 16.10 20.06
N GLU A 276 -9.86 15.64 20.87
CA GLU A 276 -9.76 15.93 22.31
C GLU A 276 -8.72 17.01 22.66
N GLY A 277 -8.02 17.57 21.67
CA GLY A 277 -6.96 18.57 21.88
C GLY A 277 -5.72 18.00 22.58
N ILE A 278 -5.47 16.70 22.45
CA ILE A 278 -4.37 15.95 23.06
C ILE A 278 -3.14 16.01 22.16
N ARG A 279 -1.96 16.27 22.74
CA ARG A 279 -0.67 16.19 22.06
C ARG A 279 0.15 15.03 22.60
N ILE A 280 0.83 14.32 21.69
CA ILE A 280 1.57 13.09 21.99
C ILE A 280 3.06 13.23 21.73
N ALA A 281 3.85 12.46 22.48
CA ALA A 281 5.30 12.32 22.28
C ALA A 281 5.71 10.84 22.41
N VAL A 282 6.78 10.41 21.72
CA VAL A 282 7.23 9.02 21.72
C VAL A 282 8.64 8.85 22.27
N ALA A 283 8.88 7.75 23.00
CA ALA A 283 10.21 7.30 23.42
C ALA A 283 10.47 5.89 22.86
N GLU A 284 11.40 5.78 21.93
CA GLU A 284 11.63 4.55 21.20
C GLU A 284 13.00 3.96 21.48
N SER A 285 13.04 2.65 21.78
CA SER A 285 14.26 1.87 21.89
C SER A 285 14.38 0.92 20.69
N CYS A 286 13.86 -0.30 20.77
CA CYS A 286 14.01 -1.33 19.74
C CYS A 286 13.37 -0.96 18.38
N THR A 287 12.37 -0.10 18.36
CA THR A 287 11.71 0.37 17.14
C THR A 287 12.54 1.42 16.39
N GLY A 288 13.44 2.16 17.07
CA GLY A 288 14.43 3.02 16.46
C GLY A 288 13.84 4.10 15.56
N GLY A 289 12.76 4.76 15.98
CA GLY A 289 12.09 5.84 15.25
C GLY A 289 10.94 5.38 14.34
N MET A 290 10.61 4.10 14.30
CA MET A 290 9.57 3.56 13.40
C MET A 290 8.16 4.08 13.77
N LEU A 291 7.85 4.22 15.06
CA LEU A 291 6.58 4.79 15.51
C LEU A 291 6.48 6.26 15.11
N GLY A 292 7.53 7.04 15.39
CA GLY A 292 7.59 8.45 14.99
C GLY A 292 7.52 8.62 13.47
N ALA A 293 8.23 7.80 12.71
CA ALA A 293 8.18 7.82 11.25
C ALA A 293 6.78 7.51 10.70
N ARG A 294 6.07 6.54 11.30
CA ARG A 294 4.71 6.20 10.89
C ARG A 294 3.72 7.31 11.20
N ILE A 295 3.84 7.95 12.35
CA ILE A 295 3.00 9.11 12.72
C ILE A 295 3.23 10.27 11.76
N THR A 296 4.50 10.58 11.46
CA THR A 296 4.86 11.71 10.59
C THR A 296 4.61 11.44 9.10
N ALA A 297 4.34 10.19 8.71
CA ALA A 297 3.87 9.87 7.35
C ALA A 297 2.46 10.39 7.08
N ILE A 298 1.67 10.68 8.13
CA ILE A 298 0.31 11.22 7.99
C ILE A 298 0.39 12.76 7.84
N PRO A 299 -0.14 13.33 6.75
CA PRO A 299 -0.17 14.78 6.57
C PRO A 299 -0.88 15.50 7.72
N GLY A 300 -0.35 16.61 8.19
CA GLY A 300 -0.92 17.38 9.31
C GLY A 300 -0.65 16.80 10.70
N SER A 301 0.21 15.76 10.82
CA SER A 301 0.55 15.16 12.12
C SER A 301 1.19 16.13 13.13
N SER A 302 1.77 17.24 12.65
CA SER A 302 2.45 18.24 13.51
C SER A 302 1.54 19.02 14.45
N ASP A 303 0.23 18.99 14.27
CA ASP A 303 -0.74 19.59 15.19
C ASP A 303 -0.95 18.74 16.47
N VAL A 304 -0.65 17.44 16.41
CA VAL A 304 -0.78 16.47 17.50
C VAL A 304 0.57 15.94 17.98
N PHE A 305 1.48 15.63 17.07
CA PHE A 305 2.75 14.98 17.40
C PHE A 305 3.85 16.02 17.65
N LEU A 306 4.33 16.07 18.89
CA LEU A 306 5.39 17.02 19.30
C LEU A 306 6.79 16.56 18.96
N GLY A 307 6.99 15.25 18.74
CA GLY A 307 8.29 14.67 18.48
C GLY A 307 8.59 13.44 19.35
N GLY A 308 9.87 13.04 19.39
CA GLY A 308 10.26 11.85 20.15
C GLY A 308 11.73 11.78 20.49
N VAL A 309 12.05 10.84 21.39
CA VAL A 309 13.41 10.51 21.81
C VAL A 309 13.75 9.09 21.38
N LEU A 310 14.82 8.92 20.60
CA LEU A 310 15.39 7.62 20.27
C LEU A 310 16.36 7.22 21.40
N ALA A 311 15.88 6.49 22.38
CA ALA A 311 16.65 6.04 23.54
C ALA A 311 17.16 4.61 23.32
N TYR A 312 18.04 4.41 22.35
CA TYR A 312 18.53 3.07 21.98
C TYR A 312 19.52 2.54 23.03
N GLU A 313 20.46 3.35 23.44
CA GLU A 313 21.43 3.04 24.48
C GLU A 313 20.84 3.30 25.89
N ASN A 314 21.35 2.60 26.91
CA ASN A 314 20.85 2.76 28.29
C ASN A 314 21.19 4.15 28.85
N SER A 315 22.37 4.69 28.56
CA SER A 315 22.75 6.07 28.92
C SER A 315 21.74 7.10 28.40
N THR A 316 21.26 6.93 27.17
CA THR A 316 20.25 7.82 26.58
C THR A 316 18.90 7.73 27.33
N LYS A 317 18.52 6.56 27.83
CA LYS A 317 17.32 6.41 28.67
C LYS A 317 17.44 7.19 29.97
N VAL A 318 18.63 7.14 30.59
CA VAL A 318 18.93 7.87 31.82
C VAL A 318 18.99 9.39 31.55
N GLU A 319 19.83 9.82 30.63
CA GLU A 319 20.15 11.24 30.41
C GLU A 319 18.98 12.03 29.79
N LEU A 320 18.28 11.43 28.82
CA LEU A 320 17.25 12.15 28.10
C LEU A 320 15.84 11.92 28.64
N LEU A 321 15.58 10.77 29.25
CA LEU A 321 14.24 10.40 29.72
C LEU A 321 14.15 10.31 31.26
N GLY A 322 15.27 10.45 31.98
CA GLY A 322 15.29 10.37 33.44
C GLY A 322 14.92 9.00 34.01
N VAL A 323 15.26 7.94 33.27
CA VAL A 323 15.12 6.57 33.79
C VAL A 323 16.20 6.38 34.85
N GLU A 324 15.81 5.87 36.05
CA GLU A 324 16.73 5.63 37.11
C GLU A 324 17.71 4.49 36.74
N PRO A 325 19.04 4.69 36.88
CA PRO A 325 20.01 3.63 36.58
C PRO A 325 19.76 2.32 37.33
N GLY A 326 19.33 2.41 38.59
CA GLY A 326 18.99 1.25 39.43
C GLY A 326 17.82 0.43 38.90
N ASP A 327 16.86 1.05 38.22
CA ASP A 327 15.76 0.34 37.55
C ASP A 327 16.27 -0.50 36.37
N ILE A 328 17.20 0.04 35.61
CA ILE A 328 17.83 -0.68 34.49
C ILE A 328 18.69 -1.85 35.02
N GLU A 329 19.46 -1.64 36.11
CA GLU A 329 20.29 -2.67 36.70
C GLU A 329 19.46 -3.80 37.29
N THR A 330 18.36 -3.47 37.99
CA THR A 330 17.52 -4.43 38.69
C THR A 330 16.56 -5.19 37.74
N HIS A 331 15.91 -4.47 36.83
CA HIS A 331 14.84 -5.01 36.02
C HIS A 331 15.25 -5.24 34.55
N GLY A 332 16.41 -4.73 34.15
CA GLY A 332 16.88 -4.69 32.76
C GLY A 332 16.15 -3.62 31.94
N ALA A 333 16.78 -3.17 30.86
CA ALA A 333 16.22 -2.14 29.95
C ALA A 333 14.89 -2.53 29.31
N VAL A 334 14.61 -3.83 29.19
CA VAL A 334 13.35 -4.37 28.66
C VAL A 334 12.50 -4.86 29.83
N SER A 335 11.77 -3.94 30.42
CA SER A 335 10.91 -4.18 31.58
C SER A 335 9.77 -3.16 31.64
N GLU A 336 8.72 -3.48 32.38
CA GLU A 336 7.60 -2.58 32.63
C GLU A 336 8.05 -1.26 33.27
N VAL A 337 8.87 -1.37 34.33
CA VAL A 337 9.35 -0.21 35.10
C VAL A 337 10.09 0.77 34.18
N VAL A 338 11.00 0.27 33.34
CA VAL A 338 11.74 1.10 32.40
C VAL A 338 10.82 1.68 31.31
N ALA A 339 9.87 0.90 30.78
CA ALA A 339 8.92 1.42 29.79
C ALA A 339 8.08 2.57 30.38
N VAL A 340 7.53 2.41 31.58
CA VAL A 340 6.75 3.47 32.25
C VAL A 340 7.61 4.71 32.51
N ALA A 341 8.84 4.54 32.97
CA ALA A 341 9.77 5.65 33.17
C ALA A 341 10.09 6.39 31.86
N MET A 342 10.30 5.65 30.76
CA MET A 342 10.52 6.24 29.43
C MET A 342 9.30 7.04 28.96
N ALA A 343 8.08 6.52 29.10
CA ALA A 343 6.85 7.21 28.72
C ALA A 343 6.68 8.52 29.50
N ARG A 344 6.87 8.47 30.82
CA ARG A 344 6.83 9.64 31.70
C ARG A 344 7.91 10.64 31.33
N GLY A 345 9.13 10.18 31.05
CA GLY A 345 10.26 11.00 30.69
C GLY A 345 10.01 11.82 29.42
N VAL A 346 9.58 11.17 28.34
CA VAL A 346 9.31 11.85 27.09
C VAL A 346 8.14 12.83 27.18
N ARG A 347 7.06 12.46 27.90
CA ARG A 347 5.92 13.34 28.15
C ARG A 347 6.35 14.65 28.81
N ARG A 348 7.13 14.55 29.89
CA ARG A 348 7.62 15.72 30.63
C ARG A 348 8.57 16.56 29.80
N ARG A 349 9.52 15.92 29.08
CA ARG A 349 10.55 16.60 28.32
C ARG A 349 9.98 17.43 27.17
N LEU A 350 8.93 16.92 26.51
CA LEU A 350 8.28 17.58 25.37
C LEU A 350 6.99 18.30 25.74
N SER A 351 6.61 18.32 27.02
CA SER A 351 5.35 18.90 27.51
C SER A 351 4.13 18.38 26.76
N ALA A 352 4.12 17.06 26.50
CA ALA A 352 3.03 16.36 25.87
C ALA A 352 1.95 15.98 26.87
N ASP A 353 0.72 15.76 26.39
CA ASP A 353 -0.40 15.27 27.20
C ASP A 353 -0.29 13.76 27.41
N ILE A 354 0.22 13.03 26.43
CA ILE A 354 0.52 11.59 26.51
C ILE A 354 1.94 11.33 26.02
N GLY A 355 2.72 10.62 26.84
CA GLY A 355 3.98 10.00 26.47
C GLY A 355 3.76 8.53 26.12
N ILE A 356 4.29 8.08 25.01
CA ILE A 356 4.21 6.69 24.53
C ILE A 356 5.63 6.13 24.50
N SER A 357 5.86 4.96 25.10
CA SER A 357 7.18 4.34 25.04
C SER A 357 7.16 2.92 24.50
N ILE A 358 8.27 2.51 23.87
CA ILE A 358 8.51 1.15 23.41
C ILE A 358 9.93 0.73 23.77
N THR A 359 10.08 -0.34 24.54
CA THR A 359 11.37 -1.01 24.77
C THR A 359 11.22 -2.51 24.53
N GLY A 360 12.24 -3.17 23.96
CA GLY A 360 12.08 -4.58 23.61
C GLY A 360 13.33 -5.23 23.01
N ILE A 361 13.24 -6.54 22.80
CA ILE A 361 14.26 -7.40 22.19
C ILE A 361 13.76 -7.80 20.80
N ALA A 362 14.21 -7.07 19.77
CA ALA A 362 13.77 -7.32 18.39
C ALA A 362 14.57 -8.45 17.69
N GLY A 363 15.66 -8.91 18.29
CA GLY A 363 16.46 -10.00 17.71
C GLY A 363 17.48 -9.54 16.64
N PRO A 364 18.18 -10.51 15.98
CA PRO A 364 18.13 -11.94 16.24
C PRO A 364 18.79 -12.36 17.58
N GLY A 365 19.67 -11.54 18.15
CA GLY A 365 20.31 -11.75 19.44
C GLY A 365 19.66 -10.99 20.60
N GLY A 366 20.27 -11.07 21.80
CA GLY A 366 19.87 -10.31 22.99
C GLY A 366 18.72 -10.93 23.80
N GLY A 367 18.16 -12.07 23.37
CA GLY A 367 17.18 -12.81 24.15
C GLY A 367 17.80 -13.70 25.21
N THR A 368 17.07 -13.89 26.34
CA THR A 368 17.35 -14.89 27.38
C THR A 368 16.14 -15.82 27.52
N PRO A 369 16.25 -16.96 28.26
CA PRO A 369 15.09 -17.80 28.50
C PRO A 369 13.92 -17.06 29.16
N GLU A 370 14.20 -16.11 30.06
CA GLU A 370 13.19 -15.29 30.75
C GLU A 370 12.63 -14.17 29.88
N LYS A 371 13.47 -13.60 29.00
CA LYS A 371 13.14 -12.51 28.09
C LYS A 371 13.58 -12.87 26.67
N PRO A 372 12.92 -13.82 25.99
CA PRO A 372 13.31 -14.21 24.64
C PRO A 372 13.10 -13.07 23.63
N VAL A 373 13.68 -13.26 22.45
CA VAL A 373 13.42 -12.39 21.28
C VAL A 373 11.89 -12.25 21.09
N GLY A 374 11.44 -11.04 20.81
CA GLY A 374 10.02 -10.67 20.75
C GLY A 374 9.42 -10.18 22.06
N THR A 375 10.18 -10.20 23.18
CA THR A 375 9.74 -9.54 24.42
C THR A 375 9.76 -8.03 24.23
N VAL A 376 8.59 -7.40 24.33
CA VAL A 376 8.41 -5.95 24.17
C VAL A 376 7.51 -5.41 25.28
N TRP A 377 7.90 -4.27 25.83
CA TRP A 377 7.07 -3.50 26.73
C TRP A 377 6.68 -2.17 26.06
N ILE A 378 5.42 -1.84 26.20
CA ILE A 378 4.84 -0.56 25.76
C ILE A 378 4.21 0.09 26.98
N ALA A 379 4.41 1.38 27.15
CA ALA A 379 3.75 2.13 28.22
C ALA A 379 3.22 3.49 27.73
N LEU A 380 2.18 3.94 28.41
CA LEU A 380 1.57 5.26 28.27
C LEU A 380 1.67 5.99 29.62
N ASP A 381 1.90 7.30 29.58
CA ASP A 381 1.88 8.15 30.77
C ASP A 381 1.20 9.50 30.42
N GLY A 382 0.30 9.95 31.29
CA GLY A 382 -0.38 11.23 31.13
C GLY A 382 -1.90 11.13 31.16
N ARG A 383 -2.58 11.72 30.19
CA ARG A 383 -4.05 11.73 30.09
C ARG A 383 -4.64 10.32 30.10
N VAL A 384 -3.98 9.40 29.47
CA VAL A 384 -4.17 7.95 29.63
C VAL A 384 -2.88 7.34 30.11
N SER A 385 -2.94 6.28 30.91
CA SER A 385 -1.78 5.64 31.51
C SER A 385 -1.96 4.14 31.58
N GLY A 386 -0.87 3.40 31.37
CA GLY A 386 -0.87 1.96 31.44
C GLY A 386 0.39 1.35 30.85
N SER A 387 0.53 0.05 30.98
CA SER A 387 1.62 -0.71 30.39
C SER A 387 1.14 -2.04 29.83
N ARG A 388 1.82 -2.55 28.82
CA ARG A 388 1.57 -3.88 28.23
C ARG A 388 2.87 -4.58 27.91
N GLY A 389 3.02 -5.80 28.45
CA GLY A 389 4.06 -6.73 28.05
C GLY A 389 3.59 -7.63 26.93
N LEU A 390 4.37 -7.73 25.86
CA LEU A 390 4.04 -8.49 24.65
C LEU A 390 5.10 -9.55 24.36
N ARG A 391 4.68 -10.63 23.72
CA ARG A 391 5.53 -11.67 23.14
C ARG A 391 5.23 -11.72 21.64
N LEU A 392 5.99 -10.96 20.87
CA LEU A 392 5.82 -10.85 19.44
C LEU A 392 6.63 -11.93 18.71
N ILE A 393 6.08 -12.44 17.61
CA ILE A 393 6.70 -13.47 16.78
C ILE A 393 7.07 -12.84 15.44
N GLY A 394 8.20 -13.28 14.87
CA GLY A 394 8.69 -12.83 13.58
C GLY A 394 10.17 -12.51 13.58
N ASP A 395 10.65 -12.01 12.47
CA ASP A 395 12.00 -11.47 12.38
C ASP A 395 12.13 -10.08 13.03
N ARG A 396 13.33 -9.52 12.97
CA ARG A 396 13.61 -8.20 13.57
C ARG A 396 12.73 -7.08 12.97
N ALA A 397 12.48 -7.11 11.67
CA ALA A 397 11.67 -6.08 11.01
C ALA A 397 10.21 -6.21 11.42
N GLU A 398 9.67 -7.42 11.41
CA GLU A 398 8.29 -7.72 11.83
C GLU A 398 8.05 -7.38 13.30
N ILE A 399 8.97 -7.73 14.21
CA ILE A 399 8.85 -7.42 15.65
C ILE A 399 8.79 -5.91 15.85
N ARG A 400 9.62 -5.13 15.16
CA ARG A 400 9.60 -3.67 15.23
C ARG A 400 8.28 -3.09 14.70
N GLN A 401 7.78 -3.58 13.56
CA GLN A 401 6.50 -3.14 12.97
C GLN A 401 5.33 -3.48 13.88
N ARG A 402 5.28 -4.71 14.38
CA ARG A 402 4.25 -5.16 15.34
C ARG A 402 4.28 -4.36 16.64
N SER A 403 5.47 -3.97 17.10
CA SER A 403 5.62 -3.12 18.30
C SER A 403 5.02 -1.73 18.10
N ALA A 404 5.30 -1.09 16.95
CA ALA A 404 4.72 0.20 16.62
C ALA A 404 3.19 0.12 16.44
N GLN A 405 2.69 -0.93 15.77
CA GLN A 405 1.26 -1.19 15.63
C GLN A 405 0.58 -1.37 16.99
N ALA A 406 1.17 -2.17 17.87
CA ALA A 406 0.63 -2.43 19.19
C ALA A 406 0.62 -1.18 20.08
N ALA A 407 1.61 -0.28 19.93
CA ALA A 407 1.64 0.99 20.65
C ALA A 407 0.50 1.92 20.21
N LEU A 408 0.26 2.02 18.89
CA LEU A 408 -0.87 2.79 18.37
C LEU A 408 -2.23 2.20 18.80
N ASP A 409 -2.39 0.87 18.77
CA ASP A 409 -3.61 0.21 19.24
C ASP A 409 -3.83 0.40 20.74
N PHE A 410 -2.75 0.45 21.50
CA PHE A 410 -2.86 0.70 22.95
C PHE A 410 -3.37 2.13 23.21
N VAL A 411 -2.81 3.13 22.55
CA VAL A 411 -3.31 4.52 22.66
C VAL A 411 -4.78 4.59 22.24
N ARG A 412 -5.14 4.01 21.08
CA ARG A 412 -6.52 4.01 20.58
C ARG A 412 -7.50 3.44 21.61
N ARG A 413 -7.18 2.28 22.20
CA ARG A 413 -8.07 1.60 23.17
C ARG A 413 -8.22 2.38 24.46
N GLU A 414 -7.13 2.94 24.98
CA GLU A 414 -7.19 3.73 26.20
C GLU A 414 -7.99 5.02 26.00
N LEU A 415 -7.86 5.68 24.85
CA LEU A 415 -8.68 6.85 24.51
C LEU A 415 -10.16 6.51 24.27
N GLN A 416 -10.49 5.28 23.85
CA GLN A 416 -11.89 4.84 23.71
C GLN A 416 -12.55 4.45 25.04
N SER A 417 -11.76 4.17 26.06
CA SER A 417 -12.24 3.67 27.35
C SER A 417 -12.43 4.78 28.39
N GLY A 418 -11.85 5.95 28.17
CA GLY A 418 -11.95 7.14 29.03
C GLY A 418 -12.96 8.12 28.53
#